data_181bf3a0485c03a2223b4276bbd3138c
#
_entry.id   181bf3a0485c03a2223b4276bbd3138c
#
_cell.length_a   1.000
_cell.length_b   1.000
_cell.length_c   1.000
_cell.angle_alpha   90.00
_cell.angle_beta   90.00
_cell.angle_gamma   90.00
#
_symmetry.space_group_name_H-M   'P 1'
#
loop_
_entity.id
_entity.type
_entity.pdbx_description
1 polymer ?
#
loop_
_entity_poly.entity_id
_entity_poly.type
_entity_poly.pdbx_seq_one_letter_code
_entity_poly.pdbx_strand_id
1 'polypeptide(L)'
;MKFHIGVFLLALAAGSLACAPASNDTAETAPEAEPVREVLTADMQAALTPEQVFEQLKAGNQRFVDGQLTRRDYNAQAAATAAGQYPKAAVLGCVDSRVPPEIIFDQGIGDLFVGRVAGNFENEDLLGSLEFATAVAGTPLIVVLGHTSCGAIKGAVAGVELGNLTAMLDNFDEVLAQVREIQALGTTDPEEAAVIQAAIEENVRRTMNDILERSSVISELVQSGDLAVVGGVYDLATGLVTWMES
;
A
#
# COMPACT_ATOMS: atom_id res chain seq x y z
N MET A 1 51.44 51.62 56.12
CA MET A 1 51.20 50.50 55.20
C MET A 1 51.15 51.10 53.78
N LYS A 2 52.22 50.85 53.01
CA LYS A 2 52.35 51.42 51.64
C LYS A 2 52.10 50.32 50.64
N PHE A 3 51.08 50.45 49.84
CA PHE A 3 50.80 49.54 48.71
C PHE A 3 51.54 50.02 47.47
N HIS A 4 52.35 49.17 46.90
CA HIS A 4 53.00 49.39 45.61
C HIS A 4 52.12 48.82 44.51
N ILE A 5 51.79 49.66 43.54
CA ILE A 5 51.07 49.26 42.33
C ILE A 5 52.13 48.99 41.27
N GLY A 6 52.24 47.75 40.88
CA GLY A 6 53.08 47.34 39.73
C GLY A 6 52.31 47.44 38.43
N VAL A 7 52.81 48.23 37.52
CA VAL A 7 52.27 48.36 36.14
C VAL A 7 52.87 47.26 35.28
N PHE A 8 52.02 46.35 34.78
CA PHE A 8 52.40 45.37 33.75
C PHE A 8 52.06 45.93 32.38
N LEU A 9 53.05 46.17 31.57
CA LEU A 9 52.90 46.47 30.12
C LEU A 9 52.60 45.16 29.38
N LEU A 10 51.41 45.06 28.76
CA LEU A 10 51.05 43.98 27.88
C LEU A 10 51.39 44.38 26.45
N ALA A 11 52.38 43.72 25.83
CA ALA A 11 52.70 43.88 24.42
C ALA A 11 51.65 43.13 23.56
N LEU A 12 50.88 43.89 22.74
CA LEU A 12 49.98 43.32 21.73
C LEU A 12 50.83 42.88 20.52
N ALA A 13 50.89 41.57 20.28
CA ALA A 13 51.35 41.02 19.02
C ALA A 13 50.17 40.97 18.06
N ALA A 14 50.19 41.77 17.00
CA ALA A 14 49.23 41.73 15.90
C ALA A 14 49.54 40.50 15.02
N GLY A 15 48.80 39.41 15.22
CA GLY A 15 48.78 38.28 14.31
C GLY A 15 47.84 38.52 13.15
N SER A 16 48.34 38.69 11.94
CA SER A 16 47.57 38.72 10.72
C SER A 16 46.97 37.36 10.41
N LEU A 17 45.67 37.18 10.64
CA LEU A 17 44.90 36.04 10.12
C LEU A 17 44.78 36.17 8.60
N ALA A 18 45.53 35.38 7.86
CA ALA A 18 45.29 35.20 6.42
C ALA A 18 44.03 34.34 6.29
N CYS A 19 42.93 34.91 5.80
CA CYS A 19 41.77 34.18 5.32
C CYS A 19 42.18 33.38 4.07
N ALA A 20 42.29 32.05 4.21
CA ALA A 20 42.29 31.19 3.03
C ALA A 20 40.91 31.21 2.35
N PRO A 21 40.85 31.29 1.01
CA PRO A 21 39.56 31.20 0.33
C PRO A 21 38.95 29.79 0.58
N ALA A 22 37.70 29.75 1.05
CA ALA A 22 36.94 28.52 1.10
C ALA A 22 36.83 27.97 -0.32
N SER A 23 37.36 26.79 -0.55
CA SER A 23 37.09 26.04 -1.77
C SER A 23 35.59 25.72 -1.79
N ASN A 24 34.85 26.37 -2.69
CA ASN A 24 33.52 25.95 -3.06
C ASN A 24 33.66 24.62 -3.84
N ASP A 25 33.74 23.51 -3.11
CA ASP A 25 33.41 22.21 -3.67
C ASP A 25 31.88 22.22 -3.91
N THR A 26 31.48 22.72 -5.05
CA THR A 26 30.18 22.41 -5.63
C THR A 26 30.26 20.93 -5.97
N ALA A 27 29.76 20.07 -5.07
CA ALA A 27 29.47 18.69 -5.40
C ALA A 27 28.55 18.73 -6.65
N GLU A 28 29.10 18.32 -7.78
CA GLU A 28 28.37 18.15 -9.03
C GLU A 28 27.32 17.05 -8.74
N THR A 29 26.09 17.48 -8.43
CA THR A 29 24.98 16.55 -8.25
C THR A 29 24.76 15.87 -9.60
N ALA A 30 24.90 14.54 -9.62
CA ALA A 30 24.56 13.75 -10.78
C ALA A 30 23.19 14.19 -11.33
N PRO A 31 22.99 14.27 -12.65
CA PRO A 31 21.74 14.71 -13.21
C PRO A 31 20.61 13.82 -12.67
N GLU A 32 19.62 14.45 -12.05
CA GLU A 32 18.43 13.76 -11.55
C GLU A 32 17.71 13.13 -12.73
N ALA A 33 17.35 11.83 -12.64
CA ALA A 33 16.66 11.15 -13.72
C ALA A 33 15.35 11.86 -14.09
N GLU A 34 15.06 11.93 -15.38
CA GLU A 34 13.80 12.51 -15.86
C GLU A 34 12.60 11.71 -15.31
N PRO A 35 11.51 12.40 -14.94
CA PRO A 35 10.33 11.71 -14.41
C PRO A 35 9.65 10.88 -15.50
N VAL A 36 9.17 9.70 -15.11
CA VAL A 36 8.43 8.78 -15.99
C VAL A 36 7.10 9.41 -16.41
N ARG A 37 6.85 9.46 -17.70
CA ARG A 37 5.63 10.01 -18.34
C ARG A 37 4.82 8.92 -19.04
N GLU A 38 5.46 7.78 -19.31
CA GLU A 38 4.86 6.66 -19.99
C GLU A 38 3.71 6.08 -19.18
N VAL A 39 2.69 5.61 -19.90
CA VAL A 39 1.52 4.89 -19.36
C VAL A 39 1.33 3.58 -20.12
N LEU A 40 0.60 2.64 -19.52
CA LEU A 40 0.29 1.40 -20.20
C LEU A 40 -0.58 1.65 -21.45
N THR A 41 -0.30 0.89 -22.50
CA THR A 41 -1.13 0.80 -23.72
C THR A 41 -1.88 -0.54 -23.73
N ALA A 42 -2.87 -0.69 -24.63
CA ALA A 42 -3.61 -1.94 -24.80
C ALA A 42 -2.66 -3.13 -25.10
N ASP A 43 -1.70 -2.93 -25.99
CA ASP A 43 -0.75 -3.99 -26.36
C ASP A 43 0.19 -4.37 -25.21
N MET A 44 0.61 -3.39 -24.41
CA MET A 44 1.43 -3.62 -23.23
C MET A 44 0.66 -4.39 -22.15
N GLN A 45 -0.59 -4.00 -21.87
CA GLN A 45 -1.45 -4.70 -20.92
C GLN A 45 -1.71 -6.15 -21.39
N ALA A 46 -2.09 -6.35 -22.65
CA ALA A 46 -2.38 -7.68 -23.22
C ALA A 46 -1.16 -8.63 -23.22
N ALA A 47 0.04 -8.10 -23.13
CA ALA A 47 1.28 -8.90 -23.05
C ALA A 47 1.64 -9.32 -21.61
N LEU A 48 0.94 -8.80 -20.58
CA LEU A 48 1.23 -9.09 -19.18
C LEU A 48 0.51 -10.37 -18.73
N THR A 49 1.23 -11.23 -18.02
CA THR A 49 0.64 -12.34 -17.28
C THR A 49 0.30 -11.96 -15.85
N PRO A 50 -0.66 -12.64 -15.19
CA PRO A 50 -0.97 -12.40 -13.78
C PRO A 50 0.27 -12.44 -12.87
N GLU A 51 1.16 -13.42 -13.07
CA GLU A 51 2.39 -13.58 -12.31
C GLU A 51 3.36 -12.40 -12.52
N GLN A 52 3.54 -11.95 -13.76
CA GLN A 52 4.40 -10.79 -14.05
C GLN A 52 3.88 -9.52 -13.34
N VAL A 53 2.57 -9.30 -13.33
CA VAL A 53 1.97 -8.17 -12.64
C VAL A 53 2.17 -8.30 -11.13
N PHE A 54 1.96 -9.48 -10.57
CA PHE A 54 2.17 -9.74 -9.15
C PHE A 54 3.61 -9.42 -8.72
N GLU A 55 4.61 -9.89 -9.49
CA GLU A 55 6.03 -9.57 -9.22
C GLU A 55 6.32 -8.06 -9.34
N GLN A 56 5.70 -7.36 -10.30
CA GLN A 56 5.82 -5.90 -10.41
C GLN A 56 5.27 -5.17 -9.19
N LEU A 57 4.12 -5.61 -8.64
CA LEU A 57 3.56 -5.01 -7.41
C LEU A 57 4.44 -5.30 -6.20
N LYS A 58 4.98 -6.50 -6.05
CA LYS A 58 5.94 -6.84 -4.99
C LYS A 58 7.19 -5.96 -5.06
N ALA A 59 7.78 -5.84 -6.24
CA ALA A 59 8.93 -4.97 -6.44
C ALA A 59 8.60 -3.49 -6.19
N GLY A 60 7.38 -3.04 -6.54
CA GLY A 60 6.88 -1.71 -6.24
C GLY A 60 6.75 -1.45 -4.74
N ASN A 61 6.20 -2.40 -3.99
CA ASN A 61 6.14 -2.29 -2.53
C ASN A 61 7.54 -2.27 -1.90
N GLN A 62 8.48 -3.05 -2.42
CA GLN A 62 9.86 -2.98 -1.92
C GLN A 62 10.47 -1.60 -2.16
N ARG A 63 10.26 -0.97 -3.34
CA ARG A 63 10.73 0.40 -3.58
C ARG A 63 10.09 1.41 -2.64
N PHE A 64 8.80 1.23 -2.30
CA PHE A 64 8.13 2.07 -1.30
C PHE A 64 8.80 1.94 0.07
N VAL A 65 9.05 0.73 0.54
CA VAL A 65 9.71 0.45 1.84
C VAL A 65 11.12 1.03 1.87
N ASP A 66 11.86 0.92 0.77
CA ASP A 66 13.24 1.41 0.65
C ASP A 66 13.32 2.94 0.45
N GLY A 67 12.20 3.64 0.33
CA GLY A 67 12.15 5.08 0.03
C GLY A 67 12.64 5.42 -1.38
N GLN A 68 12.55 4.47 -2.33
CA GLN A 68 13.03 4.57 -3.70
C GLN A 68 11.89 4.60 -4.72
N LEU A 69 10.83 5.36 -4.39
CA LEU A 69 9.70 5.51 -5.30
C LEU A 69 10.14 6.06 -6.67
N THR A 70 9.53 5.52 -7.70
CA THR A 70 9.71 6.00 -9.07
C THR A 70 9.21 7.45 -9.19
N ARG A 71 10.08 8.35 -9.66
CA ARG A 71 9.69 9.72 -9.94
C ARG A 71 8.82 9.76 -11.19
N ARG A 72 7.57 10.26 -11.07
CA ARG A 72 6.59 10.32 -12.15
C ARG A 72 6.12 11.74 -12.42
N ASP A 73 5.86 12.03 -13.70
CA ASP A 73 5.12 13.23 -14.14
C ASP A 73 3.61 12.87 -14.19
N TYR A 74 2.94 12.97 -13.05
CA TYR A 74 1.52 12.62 -12.94
C TYR A 74 0.61 13.47 -13.84
N ASN A 75 0.99 14.72 -14.14
CA ASN A 75 0.21 15.56 -15.05
C ASN A 75 0.32 15.05 -16.50
N ALA A 76 1.51 14.64 -16.93
CA ALA A 76 1.70 14.05 -18.25
C ALA A 76 0.97 12.70 -18.35
N GLN A 77 1.03 11.85 -17.30
CA GLN A 77 0.31 10.57 -17.26
C GLN A 77 -1.21 10.77 -17.28
N ALA A 78 -1.76 11.72 -16.51
CA ALA A 78 -3.19 12.04 -16.53
C ALA A 78 -3.65 12.51 -17.92
N ALA A 79 -2.87 13.34 -18.59
CA ALA A 79 -3.18 13.77 -19.95
C ALA A 79 -3.12 12.59 -20.95
N ALA A 80 -2.14 11.69 -20.81
CA ALA A 80 -1.97 10.54 -21.70
C ALA A 80 -3.10 9.50 -21.52
N THR A 81 -3.64 9.34 -20.31
CA THR A 81 -4.73 8.39 -20.00
C THR A 81 -6.13 8.95 -20.21
N ALA A 82 -6.28 10.24 -20.55
CA ALA A 82 -7.60 10.89 -20.68
C ALA A 82 -8.52 10.25 -21.72
N ALA A 83 -7.97 9.66 -22.78
CA ALA A 83 -8.73 9.01 -23.85
C ALA A 83 -8.96 7.50 -23.62
N GLY A 84 -8.27 6.88 -22.67
CA GLY A 84 -8.37 5.46 -22.35
C GLY A 84 -7.35 5.04 -21.31
N GLN A 85 -7.63 3.94 -20.62
CA GLN A 85 -6.78 3.39 -19.57
C GLN A 85 -6.66 1.88 -19.74
N TYR A 86 -5.51 1.33 -19.35
CA TYR A 86 -5.18 -0.09 -19.46
C TYR A 86 -4.54 -0.60 -18.17
N PRO A 87 -5.28 -0.60 -17.04
CA PRO A 87 -4.74 -0.97 -15.74
C PRO A 87 -4.29 -2.43 -15.69
N LYS A 88 -3.16 -2.68 -15.04
CA LYS A 88 -2.61 -4.03 -14.90
C LYS A 88 -3.14 -4.79 -13.68
N ALA A 89 -3.69 -4.10 -12.67
CA ALA A 89 -4.27 -4.74 -11.51
C ALA A 89 -5.51 -3.99 -11.00
N ALA A 90 -6.40 -4.74 -10.32
CA ALA A 90 -7.50 -4.21 -9.55
C ALA A 90 -7.25 -4.49 -8.06
N VAL A 91 -7.24 -3.46 -7.21
CA VAL A 91 -7.00 -3.59 -5.77
C VAL A 91 -8.31 -3.34 -5.02
N LEU A 92 -8.77 -4.32 -4.25
CA LEU A 92 -9.83 -4.18 -3.26
C LEU A 92 -9.20 -3.92 -1.90
N GLY A 93 -9.26 -2.68 -1.42
CA GLY A 93 -8.64 -2.25 -0.18
C GLY A 93 -9.59 -1.59 0.81
N CYS A 94 -9.06 -1.24 1.98
CA CYS A 94 -9.80 -0.48 2.99
C CYS A 94 -9.88 1.00 2.61
N VAL A 95 -10.93 1.69 3.12
CA VAL A 95 -11.04 3.17 3.04
C VAL A 95 -10.02 3.90 3.92
N ASP A 96 -9.22 3.19 4.71
CA ASP A 96 -8.20 3.78 5.60
C ASP A 96 -7.28 4.71 4.81
N SER A 97 -7.15 5.96 5.26
CA SER A 97 -6.40 7.01 4.56
C SER A 97 -4.89 6.76 4.47
N ARG A 98 -4.38 5.82 5.27
CA ARG A 98 -2.96 5.43 5.33
C ARG A 98 -2.62 4.32 4.33
N VAL A 99 -3.62 3.82 3.57
CA VAL A 99 -3.48 2.68 2.65
C VAL A 99 -3.79 3.13 1.21
N PRO A 100 -2.98 4.01 0.58
CA PRO A 100 -3.12 4.37 -0.84
C PRO A 100 -2.41 3.34 -1.73
N PRO A 101 -3.13 2.44 -2.44
CA PRO A 101 -2.51 1.35 -3.19
C PRO A 101 -1.51 1.81 -4.25
N GLU A 102 -1.78 2.93 -4.93
CA GLU A 102 -0.92 3.48 -5.96
C GLU A 102 0.47 3.84 -5.41
N ILE A 103 0.53 4.38 -4.19
CA ILE A 103 1.79 4.74 -3.54
C ILE A 103 2.48 3.49 -2.98
N ILE A 104 1.71 2.63 -2.27
CA ILE A 104 2.23 1.40 -1.63
C ILE A 104 2.88 0.47 -2.67
N PHE A 105 2.31 0.39 -3.86
CA PHE A 105 2.83 -0.45 -4.95
C PHE A 105 3.67 0.32 -5.96
N ASP A 106 3.98 1.60 -5.71
CA ASP A 106 4.74 2.45 -6.61
C ASP A 106 4.19 2.43 -8.05
N GLN A 107 2.89 2.75 -8.21
CA GLN A 107 2.20 2.75 -9.49
C GLN A 107 1.84 4.17 -9.96
N GLY A 108 1.67 4.35 -11.27
CA GLY A 108 1.31 5.60 -11.91
C GLY A 108 -0.18 5.78 -12.15
N ILE A 109 -0.55 6.91 -12.74
CA ILE A 109 -1.93 7.18 -13.16
C ILE A 109 -2.33 6.18 -14.26
N GLY A 110 -3.44 5.48 -14.06
CA GLY A 110 -3.98 4.51 -15.01
C GLY A 110 -3.42 3.10 -14.87
N ASP A 111 -2.51 2.84 -13.91
CA ASP A 111 -1.92 1.51 -13.69
C ASP A 111 -2.82 0.58 -12.88
N LEU A 112 -3.68 1.13 -11.99
CA LEU A 112 -4.53 0.35 -11.09
C LEU A 112 -5.99 0.81 -11.16
N PHE A 113 -6.93 -0.16 -11.10
CA PHE A 113 -8.25 0.08 -10.55
C PHE A 113 -8.23 -0.06 -9.04
N VAL A 114 -8.96 0.78 -8.30
CA VAL A 114 -8.99 0.72 -6.84
C VAL A 114 -10.44 0.79 -6.35
N GLY A 115 -10.93 -0.33 -5.79
CA GLY A 115 -12.17 -0.41 -5.03
C GLY A 115 -11.87 -0.30 -3.52
N ARG A 116 -12.66 0.46 -2.75
CA ARG A 116 -12.41 0.64 -1.32
C ARG A 116 -13.69 0.59 -0.51
N VAL A 117 -13.67 -0.21 0.55
CA VAL A 117 -14.70 -0.26 1.60
C VAL A 117 -14.01 -0.44 2.95
N ALA A 118 -14.62 0.04 4.04
CA ALA A 118 -14.05 -0.14 5.38
C ALA A 118 -13.92 -1.64 5.71
N GLY A 119 -12.67 -2.12 5.85
CA GLY A 119 -12.36 -3.54 6.10
C GLY A 119 -12.25 -4.40 4.84
N ASN A 120 -12.11 -3.83 3.66
CA ASN A 120 -11.74 -4.49 2.40
C ASN A 120 -12.49 -5.81 2.07
N PHE A 121 -13.77 -5.93 2.46
CA PHE A 121 -14.64 -7.04 2.06
C PHE A 121 -15.33 -6.73 0.71
N GLU A 122 -15.84 -7.77 0.03
CA GLU A 122 -16.60 -7.60 -1.21
C GLU A 122 -18.09 -7.40 -0.91
N ASN A 123 -18.77 -6.74 -1.82
CA ASN A 123 -20.21 -6.65 -1.92
C ASN A 123 -20.61 -6.62 -3.41
N GLU A 124 -21.92 -6.57 -3.70
CA GLU A 124 -22.42 -6.64 -5.08
C GLU A 124 -21.81 -5.55 -5.98
N ASP A 125 -21.71 -4.30 -5.50
CA ASP A 125 -21.17 -3.18 -6.30
C ASP A 125 -19.66 -3.33 -6.55
N LEU A 126 -18.91 -3.82 -5.54
CA LEU A 126 -17.49 -4.08 -5.69
C LEU A 126 -17.22 -5.30 -6.58
N LEU A 127 -18.02 -6.37 -6.46
CA LEU A 127 -17.92 -7.52 -7.37
C LEU A 127 -18.16 -7.10 -8.81
N GLY A 128 -19.23 -6.35 -9.10
CA GLY A 128 -19.49 -5.81 -10.44
C GLY A 128 -18.37 -4.91 -10.94
N SER A 129 -17.72 -4.15 -10.05
CA SER A 129 -16.55 -3.32 -10.40
C SER A 129 -15.31 -4.16 -10.71
N LEU A 130 -15.11 -5.26 -10.00
CA LEU A 130 -14.02 -6.21 -10.28
C LEU A 130 -14.26 -6.98 -11.58
N GLU A 131 -15.50 -7.39 -11.87
CA GLU A 131 -15.89 -7.98 -13.15
C GLU A 131 -15.65 -7.01 -14.33
N PHE A 132 -16.01 -5.73 -14.16
CA PHE A 132 -15.68 -4.70 -15.15
C PHE A 132 -14.17 -4.59 -15.36
N ALA A 133 -13.40 -4.53 -14.29
CA ALA A 133 -11.95 -4.39 -14.35
C ALA A 133 -11.30 -5.59 -15.08
N THR A 134 -11.78 -6.80 -14.85
CA THR A 134 -11.18 -8.02 -15.38
C THR A 134 -11.74 -8.42 -16.75
N ALA A 135 -13.05 -8.62 -16.85
CA ALA A 135 -13.67 -9.13 -18.06
C ALA A 135 -13.84 -8.06 -19.16
N VAL A 136 -14.02 -6.77 -18.81
CA VAL A 136 -14.21 -5.69 -19.78
C VAL A 136 -12.92 -4.94 -20.06
N ALA A 137 -12.17 -4.57 -19.01
CA ALA A 137 -10.93 -3.79 -19.17
C ALA A 137 -9.67 -4.65 -19.28
N GLY A 138 -9.76 -5.98 -19.14
CA GLY A 138 -8.66 -6.92 -19.39
C GLY A 138 -7.57 -6.93 -18.32
N THR A 139 -7.88 -6.51 -17.09
CA THR A 139 -6.93 -6.50 -15.96
C THR A 139 -6.61 -7.94 -15.51
N PRO A 140 -5.34 -8.39 -15.53
CA PRO A 140 -5.00 -9.78 -15.26
C PRO A 140 -4.81 -10.13 -13.77
N LEU A 141 -4.90 -9.18 -12.84
CA LEU A 141 -4.67 -9.43 -11.41
C LEU A 141 -5.67 -8.69 -10.52
N ILE A 142 -6.27 -9.42 -9.58
CA ILE A 142 -7.00 -8.84 -8.44
C ILE A 142 -6.13 -8.99 -7.19
N VAL A 143 -6.02 -7.93 -6.40
CA VAL A 143 -5.36 -7.90 -5.09
C VAL A 143 -6.38 -7.56 -4.01
N VAL A 144 -6.58 -8.44 -3.04
CA VAL A 144 -7.31 -8.12 -1.80
C VAL A 144 -6.30 -7.64 -0.77
N LEU A 145 -6.35 -6.35 -0.44
CA LEU A 145 -5.36 -5.69 0.41
C LEU A 145 -5.98 -5.34 1.77
N GLY A 146 -5.71 -6.18 2.78
CA GLY A 146 -5.92 -5.86 4.18
C GLY A 146 -4.80 -4.99 4.74
N HIS A 147 -4.93 -4.54 5.99
CA HIS A 147 -3.87 -3.80 6.67
C HIS A 147 -3.92 -3.98 8.18
N THR A 148 -2.77 -3.90 8.84
CA THR A 148 -2.67 -3.98 10.30
C THR A 148 -3.49 -2.89 10.98
N SER A 149 -4.00 -3.16 12.17
CA SER A 149 -4.78 -2.18 12.96
C SER A 149 -6.02 -1.63 12.26
N CYS A 150 -6.69 -2.42 11.42
CA CYS A 150 -7.90 -2.01 10.71
C CYS A 150 -9.02 -1.57 11.66
N GLY A 151 -9.51 -0.32 11.47
CA GLY A 151 -10.55 0.25 12.33
C GLY A 151 -11.90 -0.47 12.23
N ALA A 152 -12.26 -1.00 11.06
CA ALA A 152 -13.49 -1.77 10.87
C ALA A 152 -13.43 -3.10 11.63
N ILE A 153 -12.34 -3.85 11.52
CA ILE A 153 -12.15 -5.10 12.27
C ILE A 153 -12.13 -4.84 13.78
N LYS A 154 -11.44 -3.79 14.24
CA LYS A 154 -11.48 -3.38 15.66
C LYS A 154 -12.89 -3.04 16.12
N GLY A 155 -13.66 -2.32 15.30
CA GLY A 155 -15.06 -1.98 15.60
C GLY A 155 -15.95 -3.22 15.71
N ALA A 156 -15.78 -4.19 14.81
CA ALA A 156 -16.51 -5.45 14.84
C ALA A 156 -16.16 -6.29 16.09
N VAL A 157 -14.87 -6.40 16.43
CA VAL A 157 -14.41 -7.08 17.67
C VAL A 157 -15.00 -6.42 18.92
N ALA A 158 -15.07 -5.09 18.95
CA ALA A 158 -15.61 -4.32 20.06
C ALA A 158 -17.16 -4.25 20.07
N GLY A 159 -17.85 -4.77 19.07
CA GLY A 159 -19.33 -4.73 18.99
C GLY A 159 -19.87 -3.31 18.84
N VAL A 160 -19.24 -2.46 18.04
CA VAL A 160 -19.67 -1.06 17.84
C VAL A 160 -20.99 -1.00 17.10
N GLU A 161 -21.95 -0.26 17.67
CA GLU A 161 -23.26 0.01 17.04
C GLU A 161 -23.37 1.50 16.68
N LEU A 162 -23.49 1.82 15.40
CA LEU A 162 -23.64 3.20 14.92
C LEU A 162 -24.27 3.25 13.51
N GLY A 163 -25.55 3.55 13.41
CA GLY A 163 -26.23 3.76 12.13
C GLY A 163 -25.89 2.68 11.07
N ASN A 164 -25.51 3.09 9.88
CA ASN A 164 -25.14 2.15 8.81
C ASN A 164 -23.82 1.39 9.09
N LEU A 165 -23.00 1.86 10.03
CA LEU A 165 -21.78 1.17 10.43
C LEU A 165 -22.09 -0.21 11.04
N THR A 166 -23.17 -0.34 11.81
CA THR A 166 -23.58 -1.62 12.40
C THR A 166 -23.76 -2.69 11.31
N ALA A 167 -24.62 -2.44 10.32
CA ALA A 167 -24.85 -3.38 9.22
C ALA A 167 -23.60 -3.65 8.37
N MET A 168 -22.69 -2.68 8.28
CA MET A 168 -21.41 -2.86 7.60
C MET A 168 -20.47 -3.78 8.41
N LEU A 169 -20.46 -3.66 9.74
CA LEU A 169 -19.65 -4.51 10.62
C LEU A 169 -20.15 -5.94 10.69
N ASP A 170 -21.45 -6.20 10.46
CA ASP A 170 -22.04 -7.55 10.42
C ASP A 170 -21.37 -8.44 9.34
N ASN A 171 -20.73 -7.85 8.31
CA ASN A 171 -19.96 -8.61 7.32
C ASN A 171 -18.75 -9.36 7.92
N PHE A 172 -18.32 -9.02 9.14
CA PHE A 172 -17.21 -9.69 9.82
C PHE A 172 -17.65 -10.77 10.82
N ASP A 173 -18.94 -11.00 11.02
CA ASP A 173 -19.44 -11.92 12.04
C ASP A 173 -18.91 -13.35 11.86
N GLU A 174 -18.89 -13.85 10.62
CA GLU A 174 -18.38 -15.18 10.33
C GLU A 174 -16.85 -15.27 10.49
N VAL A 175 -16.12 -14.23 10.07
CA VAL A 175 -14.67 -14.13 10.29
C VAL A 175 -14.35 -14.15 11.78
N LEU A 176 -15.09 -13.39 12.59
CA LEU A 176 -14.89 -13.35 14.04
C LEU A 176 -15.27 -14.68 14.72
N ALA A 177 -16.34 -15.34 14.25
CA ALA A 177 -16.72 -16.65 14.76
C ALA A 177 -15.61 -17.69 14.50
N GLN A 178 -15.08 -17.73 13.28
CA GLN A 178 -14.00 -18.64 12.89
C GLN A 178 -12.71 -18.37 13.68
N VAL A 179 -12.31 -17.12 13.82
CA VAL A 179 -11.11 -16.75 14.61
C VAL A 179 -11.27 -17.16 16.07
N ARG A 180 -12.43 -16.93 16.67
CA ARG A 180 -12.72 -17.35 18.06
C ARG A 180 -12.70 -18.86 18.22
N GLU A 181 -13.20 -19.62 17.26
CA GLU A 181 -13.15 -21.09 17.28
C GLU A 181 -11.70 -21.59 17.24
N ILE A 182 -10.88 -21.07 16.31
CA ILE A 182 -9.46 -21.42 16.22
C ILE A 182 -8.73 -21.10 17.53
N GLN A 183 -9.02 -19.96 18.16
CA GLN A 183 -8.42 -19.55 19.42
C GLN A 183 -8.90 -20.37 20.62
N ALA A 184 -10.16 -20.79 20.63
CA ALA A 184 -10.71 -21.65 21.69
C ALA A 184 -10.05 -23.04 21.70
N LEU A 185 -9.48 -23.49 20.58
CA LEU A 185 -8.67 -24.70 20.49
C LEU A 185 -7.26 -24.52 21.04
N GLY A 186 -6.80 -23.26 21.22
CA GLY A 186 -5.55 -22.87 21.88
C GLY A 186 -5.78 -22.63 23.38
N THR A 187 -4.83 -23.03 24.23
CA THR A 187 -4.94 -23.04 25.69
C THR A 187 -4.69 -21.70 26.37
N THR A 188 -4.60 -20.58 25.65
CA THR A 188 -4.32 -19.24 26.19
C THR A 188 -5.38 -18.26 25.77
N ASP A 189 -5.78 -17.38 26.73
CA ASP A 189 -6.64 -16.23 26.46
C ASP A 189 -5.87 -15.26 25.52
N PRO A 190 -6.29 -15.11 24.26
CA PRO A 190 -5.51 -14.34 23.31
C PRO A 190 -5.61 -12.86 23.64
N GLU A 191 -4.49 -12.14 23.62
CA GLU A 191 -4.50 -10.69 23.65
C GLU A 191 -5.39 -10.15 22.52
N GLU A 192 -6.19 -9.13 22.77
CA GLU A 192 -7.11 -8.50 21.79
C GLU A 192 -6.40 -8.16 20.47
N ALA A 193 -5.13 -7.74 20.53
CA ALA A 193 -4.32 -7.45 19.36
C ALA A 193 -4.10 -8.69 18.46
N ALA A 194 -3.93 -9.87 19.05
CA ALA A 194 -3.77 -11.12 18.29
C ALA A 194 -5.08 -11.55 17.62
N VAL A 195 -6.21 -11.32 18.29
CA VAL A 195 -7.56 -11.56 17.70
C VAL A 195 -7.77 -10.66 16.49
N ILE A 196 -7.45 -9.38 16.62
CA ILE A 196 -7.60 -8.40 15.54
C ILE A 196 -6.70 -8.78 14.34
N GLN A 197 -5.45 -9.15 14.59
CA GLN A 197 -4.54 -9.54 13.51
C GLN A 197 -5.02 -10.80 12.77
N ALA A 198 -5.42 -11.82 13.52
CA ALA A 198 -5.97 -13.05 12.93
C ALA A 198 -7.26 -12.78 12.14
N ALA A 199 -8.13 -11.90 12.63
CA ALA A 199 -9.34 -11.51 11.91
C ALA A 199 -9.04 -10.71 10.64
N ILE A 200 -8.00 -9.87 10.61
CA ILE A 200 -7.56 -9.17 9.40
C ILE A 200 -7.10 -10.17 8.33
N GLU A 201 -6.27 -11.14 8.70
CA GLU A 201 -5.77 -12.15 7.78
C GLU A 201 -6.89 -13.06 7.27
N GLU A 202 -7.77 -13.51 8.15
CA GLU A 202 -8.90 -14.34 7.78
C GLU A 202 -9.89 -13.60 6.88
N ASN A 203 -10.15 -12.32 7.15
CA ASN A 203 -10.98 -11.49 6.28
C ASN A 203 -10.41 -11.38 4.86
N VAL A 204 -9.11 -11.24 4.69
CA VAL A 204 -8.48 -11.23 3.36
C VAL A 204 -8.69 -12.57 2.65
N ARG A 205 -8.44 -13.72 3.33
CA ARG A 205 -8.65 -15.06 2.75
C ARG A 205 -10.10 -15.27 2.35
N ARG A 206 -11.03 -14.93 3.26
CA ARG A 206 -12.45 -15.04 3.00
C ARG A 206 -12.87 -14.19 1.80
N THR A 207 -12.50 -12.92 1.76
CA THR A 207 -12.83 -12.03 0.64
C THR A 207 -12.30 -12.58 -0.69
N MET A 208 -11.09 -13.17 -0.73
CA MET A 208 -10.58 -13.84 -1.93
C MET A 208 -11.49 -15.01 -2.36
N ASN A 209 -11.91 -15.84 -1.42
CA ASN A 209 -12.78 -16.97 -1.69
C ASN A 209 -14.17 -16.52 -2.14
N ASP A 210 -14.76 -15.55 -1.44
CA ASP A 210 -16.09 -15.01 -1.74
C ASP A 210 -16.13 -14.35 -3.13
N ILE A 211 -15.07 -13.67 -3.57
CA ILE A 211 -14.93 -13.17 -4.95
C ILE A 211 -15.04 -14.32 -5.97
N LEU A 212 -14.36 -15.43 -5.73
CA LEU A 212 -14.38 -16.59 -6.63
C LEU A 212 -15.71 -17.35 -6.59
N GLU A 213 -16.34 -17.46 -5.41
CA GLU A 213 -17.60 -18.19 -5.23
C GLU A 213 -18.79 -17.39 -5.77
N ARG A 214 -18.78 -16.06 -5.60
CA ARG A 214 -19.91 -15.19 -5.93
C ARG A 214 -19.88 -14.63 -7.36
N SER A 215 -18.70 -14.65 -8.04
CA SER A 215 -18.56 -14.23 -9.42
C SER A 215 -18.13 -15.38 -10.33
N SER A 216 -19.06 -15.92 -11.08
CA SER A 216 -18.74 -16.92 -12.12
C SER A 216 -17.82 -16.35 -13.20
N VAL A 217 -17.94 -15.06 -13.52
CA VAL A 217 -17.12 -14.35 -14.51
C VAL A 217 -15.64 -14.36 -14.07
N ILE A 218 -15.38 -13.97 -12.82
CA ILE A 218 -14.01 -13.97 -12.27
C ILE A 218 -13.48 -15.41 -12.14
N SER A 219 -14.32 -16.33 -11.64
CA SER A 219 -13.95 -17.74 -11.48
C SER A 219 -13.53 -18.39 -12.82
N GLU A 220 -14.26 -18.13 -13.91
CA GLU A 220 -13.91 -18.62 -15.25
C GLU A 220 -12.58 -18.08 -15.75
N LEU A 221 -12.29 -16.78 -15.54
CA LEU A 221 -11.02 -16.16 -15.92
C LEU A 221 -9.85 -16.74 -15.11
N VAL A 222 -10.06 -17.05 -13.83
CA VAL A 222 -9.01 -17.70 -13.02
C VAL A 222 -8.79 -19.14 -13.47
N GLN A 223 -9.83 -19.89 -13.81
CA GLN A 223 -9.71 -21.27 -14.31
C GLN A 223 -9.02 -21.33 -15.68
N SER A 224 -9.18 -20.33 -16.54
CA SER A 224 -8.46 -20.24 -17.82
C SER A 224 -7.00 -19.84 -17.66
N GLY A 225 -6.60 -19.29 -16.51
CA GLY A 225 -5.26 -18.79 -16.26
C GLY A 225 -5.03 -17.34 -16.74
N ASP A 226 -6.07 -16.66 -17.19
CA ASP A 226 -6.01 -15.26 -17.65
C ASP A 226 -6.04 -14.25 -16.50
N LEU A 227 -6.47 -14.69 -15.32
CA LEU A 227 -6.61 -13.88 -14.10
C LEU A 227 -6.05 -14.61 -12.88
N ALA A 228 -5.43 -13.87 -11.97
CA ALA A 228 -5.17 -14.35 -10.61
C ALA A 228 -5.83 -13.47 -9.55
N VAL A 229 -6.21 -14.08 -8.42
CA VAL A 229 -6.66 -13.37 -7.22
C VAL A 229 -5.64 -13.66 -6.12
N VAL A 230 -5.03 -12.60 -5.58
CA VAL A 230 -4.03 -12.71 -4.51
C VAL A 230 -4.41 -11.85 -3.31
N GLY A 231 -3.96 -12.24 -2.12
CA GLY A 231 -4.20 -11.50 -0.89
C GLY A 231 -2.91 -11.04 -0.24
N GLY A 232 -2.99 -9.92 0.48
CA GLY A 232 -1.88 -9.44 1.29
C GLY A 232 -2.35 -8.54 2.44
N VAL A 233 -1.51 -8.39 3.44
CA VAL A 233 -1.73 -7.50 4.58
C VAL A 233 -0.61 -6.46 4.61
N TYR A 234 -0.99 -5.20 4.45
CA TYR A 234 -0.10 -4.05 4.54
C TYR A 234 0.15 -3.69 6.00
N ASP A 235 1.39 -3.63 6.40
CA ASP A 235 1.78 -3.19 7.74
C ASP A 235 1.94 -1.66 7.77
N LEU A 236 1.11 -0.99 8.58
CA LEU A 236 1.09 0.47 8.69
C LEU A 236 2.36 1.07 9.29
N ALA A 237 3.14 0.28 10.02
CA ALA A 237 4.36 0.77 10.67
C ALA A 237 5.58 0.66 9.77
N THR A 238 5.67 -0.40 8.98
CA THR A 238 6.84 -0.70 8.14
C THR A 238 6.64 -0.37 6.67
N GLY A 239 5.39 -0.30 6.22
CA GLY A 239 5.06 -0.14 4.80
C GLY A 239 5.15 -1.42 3.98
N LEU A 240 5.50 -2.55 4.60
CA LEU A 240 5.64 -3.84 3.92
C LEU A 240 4.27 -4.51 3.74
N VAL A 241 4.06 -5.11 2.58
CA VAL A 241 2.94 -6.02 2.32
C VAL A 241 3.42 -7.46 2.51
N THR A 242 2.83 -8.16 3.48
CA THR A 242 2.99 -9.60 3.64
C THR A 242 1.95 -10.31 2.80
N TRP A 243 2.41 -11.04 1.80
CA TRP A 243 1.54 -11.77 0.88
C TRP A 243 1.10 -13.11 1.49
N MET A 244 -0.13 -13.50 1.20
CA MET A 244 -0.67 -14.78 1.63
C MET A 244 -0.25 -15.87 0.66
N GLU A 245 0.04 -17.04 1.19
CA GLU A 245 0.20 -18.25 0.37
C GLU A 245 -1.17 -18.66 -0.20
N SER A 246 -1.19 -18.97 -1.49
CA SER A 246 -2.36 -19.46 -2.23
C SER A 246 -2.68 -20.92 -1.88
#